data_192d9976dcb54beb4d8e9726d413d065
#
_entry.id   192d9976dcb54beb4d8e9726d413d065
#
_cell.length_a   1.000
_cell.length_b   1.000
_cell.length_c   1.000
_cell.angle_alpha   90.00
_cell.angle_beta   90.00
_cell.angle_gamma   90.00
#
_symmetry.space_group_name_H-M   'P 1'
#
loop_
_entity.id
_entity.type
_entity.pdbx_description
1 polymer ?
#
loop_
_entity_poly.entity_id
_entity_poly.type
_entity_poly.pdbx_seq_one_letter_code
_entity_poly.pdbx_strand_id
1 'polypeptide(L)'
;LAKEGRAIINYMAGKNEDEVSRCSFEAHVDEVKVVAMNTTEFSSKVFDSLTPDWLDGRKIKALMPFCIMPGGKVRFSLYECVEDSVDCCEVSKRFGGGGHAGAAGFVIDVSSDQFKDFLESKKLLSK
;
A
#
# COMPACT_ATOMS: atom_id res chain seq x y z
N LEU A 1 28.92 -16.06 11.46
CA LEU A 1 27.53 -16.28 11.04
C LEU A 1 26.57 -15.25 11.61
N ALA A 2 26.56 -15.03 12.94
CA ALA A 2 25.70 -14.03 13.57
C ALA A 2 26.02 -12.61 13.06
N LYS A 3 27.28 -12.32 12.82
CA LYS A 3 27.73 -11.02 12.30
C LYS A 3 27.24 -10.80 10.87
N GLU A 4 27.31 -11.83 10.03
CA GLU A 4 26.82 -11.78 8.65
C GLU A 4 25.30 -11.63 8.59
N GLY A 5 24.57 -12.38 9.44
CA GLY A 5 23.13 -12.29 9.52
C GLY A 5 22.65 -10.90 9.95
N ARG A 6 23.35 -10.30 10.89
CA ARG A 6 23.05 -8.95 11.38
C ARG A 6 23.28 -7.91 10.28
N ALA A 7 24.35 -8.03 9.50
CA ALA A 7 24.64 -7.13 8.40
C ALA A 7 23.56 -7.22 7.31
N ILE A 8 23.07 -8.42 7.00
CA ILE A 8 22.01 -8.62 6.01
C ILE A 8 20.71 -7.96 6.48
N ILE A 9 20.34 -8.15 7.74
CA ILE A 9 19.12 -7.55 8.31
C ILE A 9 19.21 -6.01 8.23
N ASN A 10 20.34 -5.44 8.60
CA ASN A 10 20.54 -4.00 8.54
C ASN A 10 20.47 -3.46 7.11
N TYR A 11 21.03 -4.20 6.15
CA TYR A 11 20.94 -3.82 4.74
C TYR A 11 19.50 -3.81 4.25
N MET A 12 18.71 -4.84 4.57
CA MET A 12 17.31 -4.93 4.15
C MET A 12 16.46 -3.84 4.79
N ALA A 13 16.69 -3.52 6.05
CA ALA A 13 15.98 -2.44 6.72
C ALA A 13 16.28 -1.09 6.06
N GLY A 14 17.55 -0.80 5.76
CA GLY A 14 17.95 0.41 5.06
C GLY A 14 17.37 0.48 3.65
N LYS A 15 17.30 -0.66 2.96
CA LYS A 15 16.72 -0.75 1.62
C LYS A 15 15.23 -0.42 1.64
N ASN A 16 14.46 -0.97 2.62
CA ASN A 16 13.04 -0.69 2.75
C ASN A 16 12.78 0.79 3.03
N GLU A 17 13.56 1.40 3.91
CA GLU A 17 13.45 2.81 4.23
C GLU A 17 13.72 3.68 2.99
N ASP A 18 14.75 3.33 2.22
CA ASP A 18 15.12 4.01 0.98
C ASP A 18 14.04 3.84 -0.09
N GLU A 19 13.47 2.63 -0.24
CA GLU A 19 12.37 2.38 -1.17
C GLU A 19 11.14 3.22 -0.81
N VAL A 20 10.79 3.28 0.47
CA VAL A 20 9.64 4.08 0.93
C VAL A 20 9.84 5.55 0.59
N SER A 21 11.03 6.10 0.82
CA SER A 21 11.28 7.50 0.54
C SER A 21 11.27 7.84 -0.95
N ARG A 22 11.66 6.90 -1.82
CA ARG A 22 11.75 7.13 -3.27
C ARG A 22 10.53 6.66 -4.05
N CYS A 23 9.88 5.59 -3.59
CA CYS A 23 8.86 4.89 -4.36
C CYS A 23 7.46 5.06 -3.81
N SER A 24 7.32 5.55 -2.58
CA SER A 24 5.99 5.78 -2.02
C SER A 24 5.45 7.14 -2.47
N PHE A 25 4.14 7.22 -2.56
CA PHE A 25 3.45 8.45 -2.91
C PHE A 25 2.08 8.50 -2.25
N GLU A 26 1.60 9.71 -2.01
CA GLU A 26 0.25 9.91 -1.48
C GLU A 26 -0.74 9.72 -2.63
N ALA A 27 -1.83 9.01 -2.34
CA ALA A 27 -2.86 8.70 -3.33
C ALA A 27 -4.22 8.66 -2.66
N HIS A 28 -5.27 8.47 -3.45
CA HIS A 28 -6.62 8.31 -2.95
C HIS A 28 -7.24 7.04 -3.53
N VAL A 29 -7.95 6.30 -2.69
CA VAL A 29 -8.84 5.22 -3.11
C VAL A 29 -10.24 5.70 -2.80
N ASP A 30 -10.98 6.11 -3.81
CA ASP A 30 -12.22 6.88 -3.66
C ASP A 30 -11.95 8.08 -2.74
N GLU A 31 -12.62 8.16 -1.58
CA GLU A 31 -12.46 9.26 -0.63
C GLU A 31 -11.33 9.04 0.39
N VAL A 32 -10.70 7.87 0.37
CA VAL A 32 -9.71 7.48 1.39
C VAL A 32 -8.30 7.89 0.95
N LYS A 33 -7.63 8.68 1.79
CA LYS A 33 -6.25 9.08 1.52
C LYS A 33 -5.29 8.01 2.02
N VAL A 34 -4.39 7.57 1.15
CA VAL A 34 -3.45 6.46 1.42
C VAL A 34 -2.03 6.86 1.04
N VAL A 35 -1.07 6.10 1.57
CA VAL A 35 0.30 6.06 1.03
C VAL A 35 0.41 4.78 0.23
N ALA A 36 0.72 4.90 -1.05
CA ALA A 36 0.86 3.78 -1.96
C ALA A 36 2.33 3.54 -2.30
N MET A 37 2.67 2.30 -2.60
CA MET A 37 4.01 1.96 -3.07
C MET A 37 3.95 0.70 -3.92
N ASN A 38 4.57 0.75 -5.09
CA ASN A 38 4.72 -0.44 -5.93
C ASN A 38 5.85 -1.29 -5.35
N THR A 39 5.51 -2.47 -4.84
CA THR A 39 6.47 -3.32 -4.14
C THR A 39 6.04 -4.78 -4.19
N THR A 40 7.01 -5.68 -4.15
CA THR A 40 6.77 -7.12 -4.03
C THR A 40 6.49 -7.55 -2.58
N GLU A 41 6.70 -6.65 -1.62
CA GLU A 41 6.37 -6.90 -0.21
C GLU A 41 4.86 -6.76 0.00
N PHE A 42 4.21 -7.81 0.44
CA PHE A 42 2.77 -7.84 0.67
C PHE A 42 2.39 -7.60 2.14
N SER A 43 3.31 -7.03 2.91
CA SER A 43 3.10 -6.74 4.33
C SER A 43 3.20 -5.24 4.58
N SER A 44 2.46 -4.76 5.58
CA SER A 44 2.55 -3.37 6.03
C SER A 44 3.94 -3.02 6.56
N LYS A 45 4.78 -4.01 6.83
CA LYS A 45 6.14 -3.81 7.36
C LYS A 45 7.02 -2.96 6.44
N VAL A 46 6.74 -2.95 5.15
CA VAL A 46 7.50 -2.12 4.19
C VAL A 46 7.38 -0.63 4.53
N PHE A 47 6.32 -0.25 5.26
CA PHE A 47 6.07 1.14 5.65
C PHE A 47 6.50 1.45 7.09
N ASP A 48 7.23 0.56 7.76
CA ASP A 48 7.61 0.73 9.18
C ASP A 48 8.46 1.99 9.43
N SER A 49 9.08 2.53 8.39
CA SER A 49 9.85 3.78 8.50
C SER A 49 8.94 5.02 8.62
N LEU A 50 7.65 4.89 8.33
CA LEU A 50 6.71 6.00 8.43
C LEU A 50 6.18 6.08 9.87
N THR A 51 6.30 7.26 10.48
CA THR A 51 5.88 7.44 11.86
C THR A 51 4.37 7.76 11.93
N PRO A 52 3.71 7.42 13.06
CA PRO A 52 2.31 7.81 13.26
C PRO A 52 2.10 9.32 13.13
N ASP A 53 3.02 10.14 13.63
CA ASP A 53 2.91 11.59 13.54
C ASP A 53 2.96 12.08 12.10
N TRP A 54 3.83 11.48 11.29
CA TRP A 54 3.93 11.81 9.87
C TRP A 54 2.63 11.49 9.13
N LEU A 55 2.07 10.31 9.41
CA LEU A 55 0.83 9.84 8.80
C LEU A 55 -0.35 10.71 9.21
N ASP A 56 -0.46 11.01 10.50
CA ASP A 56 -1.56 11.82 11.05
C ASP A 56 -1.51 13.25 10.52
N GLY A 57 -0.33 13.84 10.48
CA GLY A 57 -0.15 15.20 9.97
C GLY A 57 -0.58 15.36 8.51
N ARG A 58 -0.56 14.28 7.73
CA ARG A 58 -1.00 14.26 6.33
C ARG A 58 -2.40 13.69 6.15
N LYS A 59 -3.08 13.33 7.23
CA LYS A 59 -4.43 12.74 7.22
C LYS A 59 -4.47 11.44 6.44
N ILE A 60 -3.40 10.66 6.48
CA ILE A 60 -3.33 9.34 5.84
C ILE A 60 -4.14 8.36 6.68
N LYS A 61 -5.04 7.61 6.04
CA LYS A 61 -5.92 6.65 6.71
C LYS A 61 -5.46 5.22 6.55
N ALA A 62 -4.76 4.91 5.47
CA ALA A 62 -4.33 3.55 5.18
C ALA A 62 -3.02 3.55 4.40
N LEU A 63 -2.35 2.40 4.43
CA LEU A 63 -1.17 2.11 3.63
C LEU A 63 -1.60 1.17 2.52
N MET A 64 -1.12 1.40 1.30
CA MET A 64 -1.54 0.61 0.15
C MET A 64 -0.36 0.16 -0.70
N PRO A 65 0.31 -0.93 -0.32
CA PRO A 65 1.27 -1.56 -1.23
C PRO A 65 0.53 -2.21 -2.39
N PHE A 66 1.11 -2.14 -3.58
CA PHE A 66 0.55 -2.81 -4.75
C PHE A 66 1.65 -3.44 -5.59
N CYS A 67 1.30 -4.45 -6.38
CA CYS A 67 2.26 -5.17 -7.20
C CYS A 67 1.58 -5.72 -8.44
N ILE A 68 2.28 -5.61 -9.58
CA ILE A 68 1.84 -6.23 -10.83
C ILE A 68 2.20 -7.71 -10.76
N MET A 69 1.22 -8.56 -11.01
CA MET A 69 1.34 -10.01 -10.91
C MET A 69 1.28 -10.66 -12.30
N PRO A 70 1.77 -11.90 -12.44
CA PRO A 70 1.59 -12.64 -13.67
C PRO A 70 0.12 -12.71 -14.10
N GLY A 71 -0.13 -12.72 -15.40
CA GLY A 71 -1.48 -12.76 -15.92
C GLY A 71 -2.13 -11.40 -16.13
N GLY A 72 -1.36 -10.31 -16.00
CA GLY A 72 -1.88 -8.98 -16.24
C GLY A 72 -2.76 -8.43 -15.14
N LYS A 73 -2.50 -8.86 -13.91
CA LYS A 73 -3.26 -8.42 -12.73
C LYS A 73 -2.42 -7.52 -11.86
N VAL A 74 -3.07 -6.62 -11.13
CA VAL A 74 -2.44 -5.78 -10.10
C VAL A 74 -3.13 -6.08 -8.78
N ARG A 75 -2.33 -6.46 -7.79
CA ARG A 75 -2.82 -6.71 -6.43
C ARG A 75 -2.60 -5.48 -5.59
N PHE A 76 -3.65 -5.01 -4.94
CA PHE A 76 -3.60 -3.93 -3.95
C PHE A 76 -3.92 -4.50 -2.58
N SER A 77 -3.17 -4.06 -1.58
CA SER A 77 -3.46 -4.38 -0.18
C SER A 77 -3.72 -3.08 0.56
N LEU A 78 -4.64 -3.10 1.51
CA LEU A 78 -4.97 -1.94 2.34
C LEU A 78 -4.77 -2.31 3.81
N TYR A 79 -4.01 -1.49 4.52
CA TYR A 79 -3.77 -1.64 5.96
C TYR A 79 -4.11 -0.31 6.62
N GLU A 80 -5.08 -0.31 7.55
CA GLU A 80 -5.38 0.92 8.28
C GLU A 80 -4.19 1.33 9.14
N CYS A 81 -3.93 2.62 9.23
CA CYS A 81 -2.86 3.14 10.06
C CYS A 81 -3.37 3.97 11.23
N VAL A 82 -4.67 4.23 11.28
CA VAL A 82 -5.35 4.86 12.42
C VAL A 82 -6.55 3.96 12.75
N GLU A 83 -6.59 3.44 13.97
CA GLU A 83 -7.62 2.52 14.40
C GLU A 83 -9.02 3.07 14.13
N ASP A 84 -9.87 2.25 13.52
CA ASP A 84 -11.27 2.55 13.19
C ASP A 84 -11.48 3.78 12.28
N SER A 85 -10.42 4.25 11.61
CA SER A 85 -10.53 5.41 10.71
C SER A 85 -11.04 5.05 9.32
N VAL A 86 -10.92 3.77 8.91
CA VAL A 86 -11.36 3.29 7.62
C VAL A 86 -11.66 1.80 7.72
N ASP A 87 -12.69 1.35 7.00
CA ASP A 87 -12.98 -0.07 6.86
C ASP A 87 -12.36 -0.57 5.56
N CYS A 88 -11.19 -1.18 5.66
CA CYS A 88 -10.44 -1.68 4.50
C CYS A 88 -11.23 -2.75 3.74
N CYS A 89 -12.00 -3.57 4.45
CA CYS A 89 -12.83 -4.61 3.82
C CYS A 89 -13.91 -3.98 2.94
N GLU A 90 -14.60 -2.96 3.43
CA GLU A 90 -15.65 -2.28 2.70
C GLU A 90 -15.08 -1.61 1.44
N VAL A 91 -13.95 -0.91 1.58
CA VAL A 91 -13.28 -0.28 0.43
C VAL A 91 -12.86 -1.32 -0.60
N SER A 92 -12.25 -2.43 -0.15
CA SER A 92 -11.80 -3.49 -1.04
C SER A 92 -12.95 -4.18 -1.78
N LYS A 93 -14.10 -4.31 -1.14
CA LYS A 93 -15.30 -4.89 -1.78
C LYS A 93 -15.78 -4.08 -2.96
N ARG A 94 -15.56 -2.77 -2.97
CA ARG A 94 -15.91 -1.90 -4.10
C ARG A 94 -15.15 -2.29 -5.38
N PHE A 95 -14.02 -2.99 -5.23
CA PHE A 95 -13.18 -3.46 -6.34
C PHE A 95 -13.25 -4.99 -6.50
N GLY A 96 -14.21 -5.64 -5.86
CA GLY A 96 -14.37 -7.07 -5.96
C GLY A 96 -13.51 -7.89 -5.00
N GLY A 97 -12.86 -7.26 -4.06
CA GLY A 97 -12.02 -7.92 -3.06
C GLY A 97 -12.70 -8.10 -1.72
N GLY A 98 -11.91 -8.11 -0.66
CA GLY A 98 -12.40 -8.28 0.70
C GLY A 98 -11.26 -8.48 1.68
N GLY A 99 -11.60 -8.88 2.90
CA GLY A 99 -10.65 -9.12 3.98
C GLY A 99 -11.25 -8.75 5.31
N HIS A 100 -10.44 -8.08 6.14
CA HIS A 100 -10.85 -7.59 7.45
C HIS A 100 -10.91 -6.07 7.45
N ALA A 101 -11.58 -5.50 8.45
CA ALA A 101 -11.70 -4.05 8.55
C ALA A 101 -10.33 -3.34 8.61
N GLY A 102 -9.36 -3.94 9.30
CA GLY A 102 -8.01 -3.37 9.42
C GLY A 102 -7.04 -3.77 8.33
N ALA A 103 -7.33 -4.80 7.54
CA ALA A 103 -6.43 -5.32 6.51
C ALA A 103 -7.21 -6.08 5.46
N ALA A 104 -7.20 -5.59 4.24
CA ALA A 104 -7.95 -6.18 3.15
C ALA A 104 -7.20 -5.99 1.83
N GLY A 105 -7.74 -6.48 0.74
CA GLY A 105 -7.11 -6.32 -0.56
C GLY A 105 -8.03 -6.67 -1.71
N PHE A 106 -7.57 -6.31 -2.89
CA PHE A 106 -8.31 -6.57 -4.13
C PHE A 106 -7.35 -6.68 -5.31
N VAL A 107 -7.87 -7.21 -6.41
CA VAL A 107 -7.10 -7.40 -7.65
C VAL A 107 -7.89 -6.79 -8.79
N ILE A 108 -7.22 -6.00 -9.63
CA ILE A 108 -7.82 -5.44 -10.85
C ILE A 108 -6.90 -5.75 -12.03
N ASP A 109 -7.41 -5.58 -13.25
CA ASP A 109 -6.61 -5.80 -14.45
C ASP A 109 -5.61 -4.66 -14.66
N VAL A 110 -4.40 -5.00 -15.08
CA VAL A 110 -3.38 -4.01 -15.42
C VAL A 110 -3.82 -3.13 -16.60
N SER A 111 -4.68 -3.67 -17.46
CA SER A 111 -5.20 -2.96 -18.63
C SER A 111 -6.46 -2.13 -18.34
N SER A 112 -6.95 -2.15 -17.10
CA SER A 112 -8.15 -1.39 -16.74
C SER A 112 -7.91 0.12 -16.78
N ASP A 113 -8.95 0.87 -17.11
CA ASP A 113 -8.90 2.32 -17.05
C ASP A 113 -8.67 2.81 -15.62
N GLN A 114 -9.19 2.08 -14.63
CA GLN A 114 -8.98 2.40 -13.22
C GLN A 114 -7.49 2.43 -12.87
N PHE A 115 -6.74 1.42 -13.30
CA PHE A 115 -5.30 1.35 -13.00
C PHE A 115 -4.52 2.42 -13.76
N LYS A 116 -4.86 2.63 -15.03
CA LYS A 116 -4.25 3.66 -15.86
C LYS A 116 -4.43 5.04 -15.23
N ASP A 117 -5.66 5.36 -14.83
CA ASP A 117 -5.98 6.63 -14.20
C ASP A 117 -5.26 6.79 -12.87
N PHE A 118 -5.15 5.70 -12.10
CA PHE A 118 -4.41 5.70 -10.84
C PHE A 118 -2.93 6.06 -11.05
N LEU A 119 -2.30 5.48 -12.05
CA LEU A 119 -0.89 5.78 -12.35
C LEU A 119 -0.70 7.24 -12.79
N GLU A 120 -1.66 7.81 -13.51
CA GLU A 120 -1.58 9.17 -14.01
C GLU A 120 -1.97 10.22 -12.96
N SER A 121 -3.05 9.98 -12.22
CA SER A 121 -3.65 10.98 -11.34
C SER A 121 -3.49 10.67 -9.84
N LYS A 122 -2.98 9.48 -9.49
CA LYS A 122 -2.88 9.00 -8.10
C LYS A 122 -4.24 8.84 -7.44
N LYS A 123 -5.28 8.58 -8.24
CA LYS A 123 -6.64 8.35 -7.75
C LYS A 123 -7.15 7.03 -8.29
N LEU A 124 -7.45 6.11 -7.38
CA LEU A 124 -8.03 4.81 -7.72
C LEU A 124 -9.52 4.88 -7.39
N LEU A 125 -10.33 4.88 -8.42
CA LEU A 125 -11.77 5.04 -8.27
C LEU A 125 -12.47 3.72 -8.53
N SER A 126 -13.48 3.41 -7.70
CA SER A 126 -14.24 2.16 -7.81
C SER A 126 -15.16 2.14 -9.04
N LYS A 127 -15.28 3.24 -9.73
CA LYS A 127 -16.05 3.33 -10.97
C LYS A 127 -15.26 3.97 -12.09
#